data_b8f8cc2db8d0d91ab95cb2759d2852d0
#
_entry.id   b8f8cc2db8d0d91ab95cb2759d2852d0
#
_cell.length_a   1.000
_cell.length_b   1.000
_cell.length_c   1.000
_cell.angle_alpha   90.00
_cell.angle_beta   90.00
_cell.angle_gamma   90.00
#
_symmetry.space_group_name_H-M   'P 1'
#
loop_
_entity.id
_entity.type
_entity.pdbx_description
1 polymer ?
#
loop_
_entity_poly.entity_id
_entity_poly.type
_entity_poly.pdbx_seq_one_letter_code
_entity_poly.pdbx_strand_id
1 'polypeptide(L)'
;MPAPPAADRPVRAPRAQHVLEVIRTERLSPHLVRVHLGGEGTRALLEQAVPERLAATDAYVKLMLPQPGSGVVPPFDLPALRETLPPEALPAVRTYTLRHADPAAGTCAIDFVVHGDEGLAGPWAATAQPGDLIAASGPGGLFRPTDDPAVARLLIGDDSAVPAIAAALAAMPADATGVALLEVDGPDDELPLAHPAGVELRWIHRSRVLDAVPGALLVDAARALERPDGEVEVFAHGERGAMKEIRALLQDGWGLDRRALSLSAYWALGRAEDRFQAEKREPVGAIFAE
;
A
#
# COMPACT_ATOMS: atom_id res chain seq x y z
N MET A 1 -21.94 27.43 31.31
CA MET A 1 -22.70 27.08 30.08
C MET A 1 -22.28 25.68 29.66
N PRO A 2 -23.19 24.73 29.46
CA PRO A 2 -22.81 23.41 28.94
C PRO A 2 -22.33 23.52 27.50
N ALA A 3 -21.33 22.72 27.12
CA ALA A 3 -20.81 22.64 25.76
C ALA A 3 -21.91 22.16 24.79
N PRO A 4 -21.94 22.64 23.53
CA PRO A 4 -22.90 22.17 22.55
C PRO A 4 -22.69 20.68 22.25
N PRO A 5 -23.77 19.93 21.96
CA PRO A 5 -23.66 18.52 21.62
C PRO A 5 -22.86 18.36 20.33
N ALA A 6 -22.00 17.33 20.30
CA ALA A 6 -21.21 16.95 19.14
C ALA A 6 -22.15 16.76 17.92
N ALA A 7 -21.92 17.56 16.88
CA ALA A 7 -22.69 17.46 15.64
C ALA A 7 -22.60 16.02 15.09
N ASP A 8 -23.76 15.47 14.82
CA ASP A 8 -23.94 14.15 14.22
C ASP A 8 -23.19 14.10 12.87
N ARG A 9 -22.04 13.44 12.84
CA ARG A 9 -21.30 13.27 11.58
C ARG A 9 -22.14 12.38 10.68
N PRO A 10 -22.43 12.81 9.44
CA PRO A 10 -23.22 11.99 8.54
C PRO A 10 -22.58 10.59 8.41
N VAL A 11 -23.37 9.57 8.68
CA VAL A 11 -22.98 8.18 8.47
C VAL A 11 -22.68 8.02 6.98
N ARG A 12 -21.40 7.87 6.66
CA ARG A 12 -20.94 7.71 5.27
C ARG A 12 -21.58 6.43 4.72
N ALA A 13 -22.33 6.55 3.61
CA ALA A 13 -22.92 5.39 2.96
C ALA A 13 -21.87 4.27 2.75
N PRO A 14 -22.25 3.00 2.93
CA PRO A 14 -21.35 1.89 2.66
C PRO A 14 -20.79 2.00 1.24
N ARG A 15 -19.48 1.84 1.09
CA ARG A 15 -18.88 1.80 -0.25
C ARG A 15 -19.40 0.58 -0.99
N ALA A 16 -19.66 0.72 -2.28
CA ALA A 16 -20.03 -0.41 -3.12
C ALA A 16 -18.98 -1.52 -2.99
N GLN A 17 -19.45 -2.75 -2.83
CA GLN A 17 -18.64 -3.96 -2.93
C GLN A 17 -18.65 -4.47 -4.37
N HIS A 18 -17.48 -4.78 -4.89
CA HIS A 18 -17.30 -5.47 -6.16
C HIS A 18 -16.69 -6.84 -5.86
N VAL A 19 -17.23 -7.90 -6.44
CA VAL A 19 -16.70 -9.26 -6.31
C VAL A 19 -15.77 -9.51 -7.49
N LEU A 20 -14.48 -9.62 -7.19
CA LEU A 20 -13.42 -9.84 -8.17
C LEU A 20 -13.11 -11.34 -8.22
N GLU A 21 -12.83 -11.85 -9.42
CA GLU A 21 -12.49 -13.25 -9.66
C GLU A 21 -11.00 -13.38 -9.95
N VAL A 22 -10.33 -14.32 -9.32
CA VAL A 22 -8.94 -14.66 -9.61
C VAL A 22 -8.85 -15.30 -11.00
N ILE A 23 -8.06 -14.70 -11.88
CA ILE A 23 -7.77 -15.24 -13.22
C ILE A 23 -6.56 -16.17 -13.17
N ARG A 24 -5.51 -15.71 -12.50
CA ARG A 24 -4.24 -16.43 -12.31
C ARG A 24 -3.43 -15.81 -11.20
N THR A 25 -2.47 -16.56 -10.69
CA THR A 25 -1.45 -16.09 -9.76
C THR A 25 -0.07 -16.20 -10.39
N GLU A 26 0.86 -15.39 -9.90
CA GLU A 26 2.24 -15.37 -10.34
C GLU A 26 3.15 -15.08 -9.14
N ARG A 27 4.09 -15.96 -8.85
CA ARG A 27 5.10 -15.70 -7.83
C ARG A 27 6.20 -14.83 -8.44
N LEU A 28 6.31 -13.60 -7.95
CA LEU A 28 7.30 -12.63 -8.43
C LEU A 28 8.64 -12.79 -7.73
N SER A 29 8.62 -13.16 -6.44
CA SER A 29 9.79 -13.42 -5.60
C SER A 29 9.42 -14.40 -4.48
N PRO A 30 10.36 -14.83 -3.64
CA PRO A 30 10.04 -15.65 -2.47
C PRO A 30 8.96 -15.06 -1.58
N HIS A 31 8.91 -13.72 -1.45
CA HIS A 31 8.00 -13.02 -0.56
C HIS A 31 6.94 -12.15 -1.27
N LEU A 32 6.78 -12.27 -2.60
CA LEU A 32 5.78 -11.49 -3.33
C LEU A 32 5.01 -12.33 -4.34
N VAL A 33 3.67 -12.30 -4.23
CA VAL A 33 2.74 -12.97 -5.15
C VAL A 33 1.85 -11.94 -5.80
N ARG A 34 1.76 -11.97 -7.12
CA ARG A 34 0.79 -11.21 -7.91
C ARG A 34 -0.45 -12.03 -8.17
N VAL A 35 -1.60 -11.46 -7.81
CA VAL A 35 -2.92 -12.03 -8.14
C VAL A 35 -3.55 -11.17 -9.23
N HIS A 36 -3.83 -11.79 -10.37
CA HIS A 36 -4.54 -11.16 -11.48
C HIS A 36 -6.03 -11.41 -11.32
N LEU A 37 -6.80 -10.34 -11.40
CA LEU A 37 -8.23 -10.31 -11.11
C LEU A 37 -9.02 -9.85 -12.33
N GLY A 38 -10.20 -10.42 -12.52
CA GLY A 38 -11.11 -10.12 -13.61
C GLY A 38 -12.57 -10.37 -13.23
N GLY A 39 -13.39 -10.66 -14.23
CA GLY A 39 -14.81 -10.87 -14.09
C GLY A 39 -15.62 -9.56 -14.10
N GLU A 40 -16.93 -9.70 -13.99
CA GLU A 40 -17.87 -8.57 -14.08
C GLU A 40 -17.66 -7.55 -12.94
N GLY A 41 -17.38 -8.02 -11.72
CA GLY A 41 -17.12 -7.15 -10.58
C GLY A 41 -15.84 -6.32 -10.74
N THR A 42 -14.77 -6.87 -11.33
CA THR A 42 -13.55 -6.11 -11.65
C THR A 42 -13.82 -5.05 -12.69
N ARG A 43 -14.54 -5.37 -13.76
CA ARG A 43 -14.95 -4.41 -14.78
C ARG A 43 -15.75 -3.27 -14.16
N ALA A 44 -16.75 -3.58 -13.35
CA ALA A 44 -17.58 -2.59 -12.66
C ALA A 44 -16.76 -1.71 -11.69
N LEU A 45 -15.80 -2.28 -10.96
CA LEU A 45 -14.88 -1.53 -10.10
C LEU A 45 -14.08 -0.48 -10.88
N LEU A 46 -13.54 -0.88 -12.05
CA LEU A 46 -12.70 -0.02 -12.88
C LEU A 46 -13.53 1.07 -13.59
N GLU A 47 -14.71 0.73 -14.11
CA GLU A 47 -15.61 1.67 -14.79
C GLU A 47 -16.21 2.72 -13.85
N GLN A 48 -16.49 2.35 -12.59
CA GLN A 48 -17.03 3.26 -11.58
C GLN A 48 -15.95 4.04 -10.82
N ALA A 49 -14.67 3.75 -11.08
CA ALA A 49 -13.57 4.44 -10.45
C ALA A 49 -13.50 5.91 -10.87
N VAL A 50 -13.17 6.78 -9.92
CA VAL A 50 -12.80 8.17 -10.22
C VAL A 50 -11.49 8.12 -11.03
N PRO A 51 -11.45 8.69 -12.26
CA PRO A 51 -10.30 8.55 -13.16
C PRO A 51 -8.96 8.97 -12.53
N GLU A 52 -8.95 10.06 -11.77
CA GLU A 52 -7.75 10.58 -11.10
C GLU A 52 -7.21 9.61 -10.05
N ARG A 53 -8.09 8.87 -9.37
CA ARG A 53 -7.71 7.86 -8.38
C ARG A 53 -7.21 6.58 -9.02
N LEU A 54 -7.82 6.18 -10.14
CA LEU A 54 -7.37 5.03 -10.90
C LEU A 54 -6.00 5.28 -11.54
N ALA A 55 -5.73 6.52 -11.95
CA ALA A 55 -4.48 6.94 -12.53
C ALA A 55 -3.38 7.25 -11.50
N ALA A 56 -3.69 7.27 -10.21
CA ALA A 56 -2.69 7.46 -9.15
C ALA A 56 -1.73 6.26 -9.09
N THR A 57 -0.44 6.49 -8.90
CA THR A 57 0.56 5.42 -8.79
C THR A 57 0.50 4.70 -7.44
N ASP A 58 -0.09 5.35 -6.43
CA ASP A 58 -0.45 4.78 -5.15
C ASP A 58 -1.92 4.33 -5.09
N ALA A 59 -2.55 4.08 -6.26
CA ALA A 59 -3.91 3.59 -6.30
C ALA A 59 -4.04 2.33 -5.42
N TYR A 60 -5.08 2.30 -4.58
CA TYR A 60 -5.31 1.17 -3.68
C TYR A 60 -6.77 0.78 -3.61
N VAL A 61 -7.01 -0.49 -3.32
CA VAL A 61 -8.33 -1.03 -3.00
C VAL A 61 -8.38 -1.53 -1.57
N LYS A 62 -9.59 -1.55 -1.02
CA LYS A 62 -9.88 -2.22 0.25
C LYS A 62 -10.47 -3.58 -0.05
N LEU A 63 -9.69 -4.61 0.18
CA LEU A 63 -10.11 -6.01 0.06
C LEU A 63 -10.85 -6.43 1.32
N MET A 64 -11.88 -7.23 1.17
CA MET A 64 -12.57 -7.90 2.27
C MET A 64 -12.35 -9.40 2.15
N LEU A 65 -11.68 -9.96 3.15
CA LEU A 65 -11.34 -11.37 3.22
C LEU A 65 -12.16 -12.05 4.31
N PRO A 66 -12.79 -13.20 4.02
CA PRO A 66 -13.43 -13.98 5.05
C PRO A 66 -12.40 -14.54 6.03
N GLN A 67 -12.80 -14.76 7.27
CA GLN A 67 -11.97 -15.49 8.22
C GLN A 67 -11.87 -16.97 7.79
N PRO A 68 -10.70 -17.60 7.91
CA PRO A 68 -10.52 -19.01 7.60
C PRO A 68 -11.56 -19.88 8.34
N GLY A 69 -12.20 -20.78 7.60
CA GLY A 69 -13.20 -21.69 8.17
C GLY A 69 -14.56 -21.07 8.51
N SER A 70 -14.78 -19.77 8.27
CA SER A 70 -16.07 -19.11 8.54
C SER A 70 -17.19 -19.57 7.60
N GLY A 71 -16.88 -20.13 6.43
CA GLY A 71 -17.86 -20.49 5.41
C GLY A 71 -18.54 -19.30 4.72
N VAL A 72 -18.14 -18.07 5.05
CA VAL A 72 -18.71 -16.85 4.46
C VAL A 72 -18.04 -16.55 3.13
N VAL A 73 -18.82 -16.24 2.12
CA VAL A 73 -18.35 -15.93 0.76
C VAL A 73 -18.84 -14.54 0.30
N PRO A 74 -18.09 -13.82 -0.56
CA PRO A 74 -18.55 -12.55 -1.09
C PRO A 74 -19.71 -12.74 -2.09
N PRO A 75 -20.60 -11.71 -2.27
CA PRO A 75 -20.57 -10.43 -1.58
C PRO A 75 -21.05 -10.55 -0.12
N PHE A 76 -20.47 -9.72 0.77
CA PHE A 76 -20.75 -9.78 2.20
C PHE A 76 -21.90 -8.83 2.61
N ASP A 77 -23.00 -9.35 3.12
CA ASP A 77 -24.00 -8.55 3.86
C ASP A 77 -23.49 -8.30 5.28
N LEU A 78 -22.64 -7.29 5.44
CA LEU A 78 -22.01 -6.97 6.74
C LEU A 78 -23.03 -6.66 7.85
N PRO A 79 -24.18 -5.97 7.61
CA PRO A 79 -25.24 -5.84 8.59
C PRO A 79 -25.75 -7.20 9.09
N ALA A 80 -26.17 -8.07 8.19
CA ALA A 80 -26.70 -9.41 8.56
C ALA A 80 -25.62 -10.28 9.23
N LEU A 81 -24.38 -10.22 8.77
CA LEU A 81 -23.27 -10.97 9.38
C LEU A 81 -23.00 -10.54 10.82
N ARG A 82 -23.13 -9.25 11.14
CA ARG A 82 -22.94 -8.73 12.51
C ARG A 82 -24.04 -9.19 13.48
N GLU A 83 -25.19 -9.57 12.99
CA GLU A 83 -26.28 -10.13 13.82
C GLU A 83 -26.04 -11.61 14.15
N THR A 84 -25.27 -12.31 13.31
CA THR A 84 -25.13 -13.78 13.37
C THR A 84 -23.74 -14.25 13.75
N LEU A 85 -22.70 -13.44 13.54
CA LEU A 85 -21.31 -13.81 13.80
C LEU A 85 -20.68 -12.94 14.88
N PRO A 86 -19.77 -13.50 15.70
CA PRO A 86 -18.98 -12.71 16.62
C PRO A 86 -17.97 -11.82 15.83
N PRO A 87 -17.50 -10.70 16.41
CA PRO A 87 -16.65 -9.73 15.72
C PRO A 87 -15.41 -10.32 15.05
N GLU A 88 -14.77 -11.30 15.68
CA GLU A 88 -13.59 -11.98 15.18
C GLU A 88 -13.82 -12.90 13.98
N ALA A 89 -15.07 -13.31 13.74
CA ALA A 89 -15.46 -14.12 12.59
C ALA A 89 -15.95 -13.30 11.38
N LEU A 90 -16.06 -11.98 11.54
CA LEU A 90 -16.46 -11.08 10.47
C LEU A 90 -15.34 -10.96 9.41
N PRO A 91 -15.70 -10.72 8.13
CA PRO A 91 -14.70 -10.43 7.10
C PRO A 91 -13.81 -9.26 7.47
N ALA A 92 -12.51 -9.46 7.36
CA ALA A 92 -11.51 -8.44 7.65
C ALA A 92 -11.22 -7.56 6.44
N VAL A 93 -10.98 -6.28 6.67
CA VAL A 93 -10.64 -5.32 5.62
C VAL A 93 -9.12 -5.15 5.57
N ARG A 94 -8.54 -5.28 4.37
CA ARG A 94 -7.10 -5.08 4.12
C ARG A 94 -6.91 -4.11 2.96
N THR A 95 -5.92 -3.23 3.05
CA THR A 95 -5.64 -2.23 2.01
C THR A 95 -4.45 -2.69 1.20
N TYR A 96 -4.61 -2.76 -0.13
CA TYR A 96 -3.57 -3.19 -1.06
C TYR A 96 -3.46 -2.25 -2.25
N THR A 97 -2.24 -2.05 -2.72
CA THR A 97 -1.97 -1.28 -3.93
C THR A 97 -2.57 -1.99 -5.15
N LEU A 98 -3.28 -1.24 -5.97
CA LEU A 98 -3.73 -1.67 -7.30
C LEU A 98 -2.55 -1.52 -8.26
N ARG A 99 -1.74 -2.58 -8.41
CA ARG A 99 -0.47 -2.54 -9.15
C ARG A 99 -0.64 -2.29 -10.64
N HIS A 100 -1.65 -2.90 -11.22
CA HIS A 100 -2.05 -2.73 -12.62
C HIS A 100 -3.56 -2.62 -12.70
N ALA A 101 -4.03 -1.78 -13.62
CA ALA A 101 -5.43 -1.69 -13.98
C ALA A 101 -5.54 -1.53 -15.49
N ASP A 102 -6.35 -2.39 -16.12
CA ASP A 102 -6.69 -2.30 -17.53
C ASP A 102 -8.21 -2.22 -17.67
N PRO A 103 -8.78 -1.00 -17.71
CA PRO A 103 -10.22 -0.82 -17.87
C PRO A 103 -10.75 -1.39 -19.20
N ALA A 104 -9.94 -1.38 -20.27
CA ALA A 104 -10.36 -1.90 -21.57
C ALA A 104 -10.53 -3.41 -21.54
N ALA A 105 -9.60 -4.12 -20.91
CA ALA A 105 -9.69 -5.56 -20.69
C ALA A 105 -10.65 -5.92 -19.53
N GLY A 106 -10.95 -4.99 -18.63
CA GLY A 106 -11.71 -5.24 -17.39
C GLY A 106 -10.93 -6.10 -16.41
N THR A 107 -9.61 -5.91 -16.32
CA THR A 107 -8.71 -6.68 -15.46
C THR A 107 -7.85 -5.78 -14.60
N CYS A 108 -7.40 -6.31 -13.46
CA CYS A 108 -6.40 -5.64 -12.62
C CYS A 108 -5.46 -6.66 -11.96
N ALA A 109 -4.42 -6.16 -11.30
CA ALA A 109 -3.50 -7.00 -10.53
C ALA A 109 -3.12 -6.34 -9.21
N ILE A 110 -2.95 -7.17 -8.18
CA ILE A 110 -2.54 -6.79 -6.84
C ILE A 110 -1.36 -7.66 -6.43
N ASP A 111 -0.32 -7.02 -5.90
CA ASP A 111 0.85 -7.72 -5.37
C ASP A 111 0.71 -7.86 -3.86
N PHE A 112 0.85 -9.08 -3.36
CA PHE A 112 0.72 -9.43 -1.95
C PHE A 112 2.06 -9.82 -1.37
N VAL A 113 2.43 -9.19 -0.27
CA VAL A 113 3.56 -9.66 0.55
C VAL A 113 3.14 -10.95 1.24
N VAL A 114 3.98 -11.99 1.12
CA VAL A 114 3.74 -13.32 1.67
C VAL A 114 4.93 -13.70 2.56
N HIS A 115 4.69 -13.82 3.84
CA HIS A 115 5.68 -14.25 4.83
C HIS A 115 5.03 -15.25 5.79
N GLY A 116 5.39 -16.51 5.68
CA GLY A 116 4.80 -17.57 6.50
C GLY A 116 3.27 -17.65 6.41
N ASP A 117 2.66 -18.17 7.46
CA ASP A 117 1.21 -18.41 7.57
C ASP A 117 0.50 -17.32 8.41
N GLU A 118 1.18 -16.21 8.70
CA GLU A 118 0.63 -15.15 9.53
C GLU A 118 -0.31 -14.21 8.75
N GLY A 119 -1.35 -13.75 9.42
CA GLY A 119 -2.33 -12.83 8.83
C GLY A 119 -3.37 -13.53 7.96
N LEU A 120 -4.05 -12.77 7.10
CA LEU A 120 -5.13 -13.28 6.24
C LEU A 120 -4.80 -13.19 4.75
N ALA A 121 -4.30 -12.05 4.33
CA ALA A 121 -4.19 -11.75 2.89
C ALA A 121 -2.99 -12.44 2.24
N GLY A 122 -1.85 -12.56 2.93
CA GLY A 122 -0.68 -13.29 2.46
C GLY A 122 -0.98 -14.78 2.22
N PRO A 123 -1.45 -15.52 3.24
CA PRO A 123 -1.86 -16.92 3.08
C PRO A 123 -2.93 -17.13 2.01
N TRP A 124 -3.93 -16.23 1.93
CA TRP A 124 -4.93 -16.29 0.86
C TRP A 124 -4.30 -16.17 -0.52
N ALA A 125 -3.46 -15.16 -0.75
CA ALA A 125 -2.80 -14.94 -2.04
C ALA A 125 -1.83 -16.07 -2.42
N ALA A 126 -1.15 -16.66 -1.43
CA ALA A 126 -0.23 -17.79 -1.65
C ALA A 126 -0.93 -19.06 -2.16
N THR A 127 -2.22 -19.20 -1.85
CA THR A 127 -3.03 -20.39 -2.19
C THR A 127 -4.14 -20.11 -3.19
N ALA A 128 -4.34 -18.86 -3.60
CA ALA A 128 -5.40 -18.45 -4.51
C ALA A 128 -5.33 -19.18 -5.86
N GLN A 129 -6.48 -19.65 -6.33
CA GLN A 129 -6.63 -20.39 -7.58
C GLN A 129 -7.58 -19.65 -8.54
N PRO A 130 -7.46 -19.86 -9.85
CA PRO A 130 -8.43 -19.35 -10.80
C PRO A 130 -9.87 -19.74 -10.40
N GLY A 131 -10.77 -18.75 -10.41
CA GLY A 131 -12.15 -18.89 -9.97
C GLY A 131 -12.40 -18.52 -8.51
N ASP A 132 -11.37 -18.33 -7.68
CA ASP A 132 -11.54 -17.82 -6.32
C ASP A 132 -12.07 -16.37 -6.34
N LEU A 133 -12.88 -16.04 -5.34
CA LEU A 133 -13.54 -14.73 -5.26
C LEU A 133 -13.02 -13.93 -4.08
N ILE A 134 -12.86 -12.62 -4.31
CA ILE A 134 -12.53 -11.66 -3.27
C ILE A 134 -13.37 -10.40 -3.43
N ALA A 135 -13.88 -9.84 -2.33
CA ALA A 135 -14.62 -8.59 -2.39
C ALA A 135 -13.65 -7.40 -2.27
N ALA A 136 -13.91 -6.34 -3.04
CA ALA A 136 -13.13 -5.12 -3.03
C ALA A 136 -14.01 -3.87 -3.05
N SER A 137 -13.46 -2.77 -2.58
CA SER A 137 -14.01 -1.42 -2.76
C SER A 137 -12.91 -0.41 -3.01
N GLY A 138 -13.19 0.62 -3.75
CA GLY A 138 -12.21 1.65 -4.13
C GLY A 138 -12.37 2.04 -5.59
N PRO A 139 -11.26 2.47 -6.28
CA PRO A 139 -9.94 2.75 -5.71
C PRO A 139 -9.87 4.05 -4.89
N GLY A 140 -8.84 4.12 -4.04
CA GLY A 140 -8.32 5.36 -3.45
C GLY A 140 -6.91 5.62 -4.00
N GLY A 141 -6.23 6.68 -3.51
CA GLY A 141 -4.91 7.08 -3.98
C GLY A 141 -4.93 8.49 -4.58
N LEU A 142 -3.79 9.17 -4.58
CA LEU A 142 -3.67 10.54 -5.09
C LEU A 142 -2.27 10.84 -5.64
N PHE A 143 -1.25 10.03 -5.29
CA PHE A 143 0.12 10.33 -5.69
C PHE A 143 0.33 10.05 -7.17
N ARG A 144 0.94 11.02 -7.83
CA ARG A 144 1.50 10.90 -9.18
C ARG A 144 2.83 11.64 -9.18
N PRO A 145 3.91 11.02 -9.65
CA PRO A 145 5.17 11.73 -9.81
C PRO A 145 4.97 12.97 -10.69
N THR A 146 5.62 14.07 -10.32
CA THR A 146 5.61 15.28 -11.15
C THR A 146 6.26 15.01 -12.51
N ASP A 147 5.80 15.71 -13.55
CA ASP A 147 6.40 15.67 -14.87
C ASP A 147 7.58 16.67 -15.01
N ASP A 148 7.84 17.52 -13.99
CA ASP A 148 8.91 18.51 -14.01
C ASP A 148 10.28 17.84 -13.82
N PRO A 149 11.18 17.82 -14.82
CA PRO A 149 12.48 17.18 -14.72
C PRO A 149 13.43 17.88 -13.73
N ALA A 150 13.17 19.13 -13.35
CA ALA A 150 13.98 19.86 -12.39
C ALA A 150 13.77 19.41 -10.93
N VAL A 151 12.67 18.72 -10.65
CA VAL A 151 12.36 18.20 -9.32
C VAL A 151 13.06 16.85 -9.11
N ALA A 152 13.87 16.74 -8.06
CA ALA A 152 14.46 15.44 -7.68
C ALA A 152 13.41 14.54 -7.01
N ARG A 153 13.39 13.24 -7.34
CA ARG A 153 12.46 12.28 -6.76
C ARG A 153 13.15 11.43 -5.71
N LEU A 154 12.51 11.28 -4.58
CA LEU A 154 12.96 10.39 -3.51
C LEU A 154 11.83 9.41 -3.18
N LEU A 155 12.04 8.15 -3.54
CA LEU A 155 11.11 7.06 -3.26
C LEU A 155 11.72 6.17 -2.18
N ILE A 156 10.98 5.93 -1.10
CA ILE A 156 11.48 5.14 0.04
C ILE A 156 10.38 4.16 0.46
N GLY A 157 10.70 2.87 0.55
CA GLY A 157 9.72 1.90 1.00
C GLY A 157 10.27 0.54 1.33
N ASP A 158 9.46 -0.22 2.05
CA ASP A 158 9.68 -1.65 2.31
C ASP A 158 8.87 -2.53 1.34
N ASP A 159 8.87 -3.84 1.55
CA ASP A 159 8.14 -4.82 0.72
C ASP A 159 6.69 -4.39 0.42
N SER A 160 6.01 -3.81 1.42
CA SER A 160 4.60 -3.39 1.29
C SER A 160 4.41 -2.22 0.33
N ALA A 161 5.44 -1.40 0.14
CA ALA A 161 5.43 -0.22 -0.72
C ALA A 161 6.00 -0.48 -2.13
N VAL A 162 6.73 -1.60 -2.33
CA VAL A 162 7.29 -1.96 -3.64
C VAL A 162 6.28 -1.85 -4.78
N PRO A 163 5.02 -2.32 -4.67
CA PRO A 163 4.06 -2.22 -5.76
C PRO A 163 3.73 -0.77 -6.16
N ALA A 164 3.60 0.14 -5.19
CA ALA A 164 3.31 1.55 -5.45
C ALA A 164 4.54 2.28 -6.00
N ILE A 165 5.72 2.00 -5.46
CA ILE A 165 6.99 2.56 -5.95
C ILE A 165 7.27 2.09 -7.37
N ALA A 166 7.03 0.81 -7.68
CA ALA A 166 7.18 0.29 -9.03
C ALA A 166 6.22 0.96 -10.03
N ALA A 167 4.99 1.28 -9.61
CA ALA A 167 4.06 2.05 -10.43
C ALA A 167 4.54 3.50 -10.62
N ALA A 168 5.06 4.14 -9.56
CA ALA A 168 5.58 5.49 -9.61
C ALA A 168 6.80 5.58 -10.55
N LEU A 169 7.77 4.67 -10.41
CA LEU A 169 8.96 4.60 -11.27
C LEU A 169 8.59 4.44 -12.76
N ALA A 170 7.64 3.56 -13.06
CA ALA A 170 7.19 3.33 -14.44
C ALA A 170 6.40 4.52 -15.04
N ALA A 171 5.83 5.39 -14.20
CA ALA A 171 5.08 6.57 -14.63
C ALA A 171 5.92 7.85 -14.72
N MET A 172 7.18 7.82 -14.27
CA MET A 172 8.07 8.98 -14.34
C MET A 172 8.49 9.31 -15.78
N PRO A 173 8.71 10.58 -16.10
CA PRO A 173 9.31 10.96 -17.38
C PRO A 173 10.74 10.38 -17.52
N ALA A 174 11.16 10.12 -18.78
CA ALA A 174 12.42 9.44 -19.06
C ALA A 174 13.68 10.19 -18.58
N ASP A 175 13.59 11.50 -18.42
CA ASP A 175 14.63 12.39 -17.94
C ASP A 175 14.53 12.68 -16.43
N ALA A 176 13.63 12.01 -15.71
CA ALA A 176 13.52 12.12 -14.27
C ALA A 176 14.83 11.71 -13.57
N THR A 177 15.15 12.42 -12.49
CA THR A 177 16.31 12.15 -11.64
C THR A 177 15.89 11.88 -10.20
N GLY A 178 16.69 11.12 -9.47
CA GLY A 178 16.41 10.85 -8.05
C GLY A 178 16.98 9.54 -7.54
N VAL A 179 16.43 9.09 -6.43
CA VAL A 179 16.83 7.84 -5.74
C VAL A 179 15.58 7.08 -5.30
N ALA A 180 15.58 5.78 -5.49
CA ALA A 180 14.60 4.86 -4.90
C ALA A 180 15.32 3.90 -3.94
N LEU A 181 14.95 3.93 -2.66
CA LEU A 181 15.41 3.02 -1.62
C LEU A 181 14.32 1.99 -1.33
N LEU A 182 14.61 0.71 -1.55
CA LEU A 182 13.67 -0.39 -1.38
C LEU A 182 14.23 -1.44 -0.43
N GLU A 183 13.63 -1.57 0.75
CA GLU A 183 13.99 -2.63 1.70
C GLU A 183 13.16 -3.87 1.44
N VAL A 184 13.84 -4.99 1.18
CA VAL A 184 13.26 -6.32 1.00
C VAL A 184 14.00 -7.33 1.88
N ASP A 185 13.50 -8.57 1.96
CA ASP A 185 14.15 -9.59 2.79
C ASP A 185 15.55 -9.90 2.28
N GLY A 186 15.71 -10.25 1.03
CA GLY A 186 17.01 -10.62 0.47
C GLY A 186 17.14 -10.35 -1.02
N PRO A 187 18.29 -10.69 -1.62
CA PRO A 187 18.55 -10.44 -3.04
C PRO A 187 17.58 -11.19 -3.97
N ASP A 188 17.01 -12.31 -3.54
CA ASP A 188 16.03 -13.06 -4.32
C ASP A 188 14.65 -12.34 -4.38
N ASP A 189 14.45 -11.28 -3.59
CA ASP A 189 13.25 -10.43 -3.60
C ASP A 189 13.41 -9.17 -4.46
N GLU A 190 14.58 -8.94 -5.05
CA GLU A 190 14.76 -7.87 -6.02
C GLU A 190 13.92 -8.13 -7.28
N LEU A 191 13.16 -7.13 -7.70
CA LEU A 191 12.35 -7.19 -8.92
C LEU A 191 12.99 -6.35 -10.02
N PRO A 192 12.87 -6.76 -11.29
CA PRO A 192 13.30 -5.96 -12.43
C PRO A 192 12.30 -4.79 -12.65
N LEU A 193 12.50 -3.69 -11.92
CA LEU A 193 11.63 -2.52 -12.01
C LEU A 193 12.05 -1.61 -13.16
N ALA A 194 11.10 -1.28 -14.05
CA ALA A 194 11.31 -0.25 -15.06
C ALA A 194 11.40 1.13 -14.37
N HIS A 195 12.46 1.89 -14.64
CA HIS A 195 12.69 3.22 -14.10
C HIS A 195 13.52 4.08 -15.07
N PRO A 196 13.45 5.43 -14.98
CA PRO A 196 14.31 6.33 -15.75
C PRO A 196 15.78 6.11 -15.42
N ALA A 197 16.67 6.28 -16.41
CA ALA A 197 18.11 6.08 -16.21
C ALA A 197 18.73 7.05 -15.21
N GLY A 198 18.12 8.22 -14.98
CA GLY A 198 18.55 9.21 -13.99
C GLY A 198 18.09 8.91 -12.56
N VAL A 199 17.28 7.87 -12.35
CA VAL A 199 16.82 7.43 -11.01
C VAL A 199 17.67 6.25 -10.57
N GLU A 200 18.44 6.42 -9.49
CA GLU A 200 19.20 5.35 -8.89
C GLU A 200 18.30 4.45 -8.07
N LEU A 201 18.26 3.13 -8.37
CA LEU A 201 17.52 2.13 -7.62
C LEU A 201 18.48 1.39 -6.68
N ARG A 202 18.22 1.46 -5.36
CA ARG A 202 19.02 0.81 -4.31
C ARG A 202 18.17 -0.20 -3.54
N TRP A 203 18.50 -1.47 -3.65
CA TRP A 203 17.93 -2.53 -2.85
C TRP A 203 18.68 -2.67 -1.52
N ILE A 204 17.92 -2.79 -0.44
CA ILE A 204 18.41 -2.93 0.94
C ILE A 204 17.91 -4.26 1.46
N HIS A 205 18.81 -5.13 1.87
CA HIS A 205 18.48 -6.50 2.26
C HIS A 205 18.53 -6.67 3.77
N ARG A 206 17.39 -6.99 4.39
CA ARG A 206 17.31 -7.28 5.82
C ARG A 206 18.15 -8.50 6.22
N SER A 207 18.18 -9.53 5.38
CA SER A 207 18.92 -10.76 5.61
C SER A 207 20.45 -10.59 5.77
N ARG A 208 20.98 -9.41 5.42
CA ARG A 208 22.41 -9.11 5.65
C ARG A 208 22.77 -8.85 7.12
N VAL A 209 21.77 -8.57 7.94
CA VAL A 209 21.95 -8.27 9.36
C VAL A 209 21.11 -9.25 10.17
N LEU A 210 21.76 -10.01 11.06
CA LEU A 210 21.06 -10.92 11.95
C LEU A 210 20.08 -10.12 12.83
N ASP A 211 18.85 -10.62 12.94
CA ASP A 211 17.77 -10.01 13.73
C ASP A 211 17.47 -8.53 13.35
N ALA A 212 17.67 -8.18 12.09
CA ALA A 212 17.36 -6.83 11.59
C ALA A 212 15.89 -6.48 11.88
N VAL A 213 15.68 -5.35 12.53
CA VAL A 213 14.34 -4.80 12.71
C VAL A 213 13.85 -4.25 11.37
N PRO A 214 12.69 -4.67 10.85
CA PRO A 214 12.15 -4.14 9.60
C PRO A 214 12.09 -2.61 9.60
N GLY A 215 12.58 -1.99 8.54
CA GLY A 215 12.66 -0.53 8.38
C GLY A 215 13.91 0.13 8.97
N ALA A 216 14.68 -0.54 9.84
CA ALA A 216 15.87 0.07 10.44
C ALA A 216 16.97 0.34 9.39
N LEU A 217 17.26 -0.63 8.54
CA LEU A 217 18.26 -0.45 7.46
C LEU A 217 17.80 0.57 6.41
N LEU A 218 16.49 0.64 6.16
CA LEU A 218 15.89 1.65 5.29
C LEU A 218 16.10 3.06 5.83
N VAL A 219 15.91 3.25 7.14
CA VAL A 219 16.16 4.52 7.84
C VAL A 219 17.64 4.89 7.76
N ASP A 220 18.55 3.94 8.01
CA ASP A 220 20.00 4.19 7.93
C ASP A 220 20.42 4.55 6.51
N ALA A 221 19.89 3.86 5.50
CA ALA A 221 20.14 4.20 4.10
C ALA A 221 19.60 5.59 3.73
N ALA A 222 18.43 5.97 4.23
CA ALA A 222 17.86 7.29 4.03
C ALA A 222 18.71 8.39 4.71
N ARG A 223 19.23 8.14 5.91
CA ARG A 223 20.12 9.06 6.63
C ARG A 223 21.47 9.26 5.93
N ALA A 224 21.93 8.27 5.17
CA ALA A 224 23.17 8.34 4.40
C ALA A 224 23.03 9.14 3.09
N LEU A 225 21.81 9.51 2.70
CA LEU A 225 21.59 10.36 1.53
C LEU A 225 21.96 11.81 1.85
N GLU A 226 22.55 12.46 0.87
CA GLU A 226 22.65 13.91 0.85
C GLU A 226 21.35 14.51 0.30
N ARG A 227 20.91 15.63 0.90
CA ARG A 227 19.73 16.34 0.38
C ARG A 227 20.05 16.86 -1.04
N PRO A 228 19.25 16.51 -2.05
CA PRO A 228 19.40 17.07 -3.38
C PRO A 228 19.24 18.60 -3.37
N ASP A 229 19.92 19.27 -4.29
CA ASP A 229 19.70 20.68 -4.55
C ASP A 229 18.31 20.91 -5.18
N GLY A 230 17.72 22.07 -4.93
CA GLY A 230 16.42 22.44 -5.52
C GLY A 230 15.20 21.78 -4.85
N GLU A 231 14.18 21.57 -5.66
CA GLU A 231 12.91 20.96 -5.22
C GLU A 231 13.02 19.44 -5.17
N VAL A 232 12.38 18.86 -4.15
CA VAL A 232 12.38 17.41 -3.93
C VAL A 232 10.92 16.97 -3.74
N GLU A 233 10.49 15.99 -4.52
CA GLU A 233 9.24 15.29 -4.34
C GLU A 233 9.50 13.94 -3.67
N VAL A 234 8.77 13.64 -2.59
CA VAL A 234 8.99 12.43 -1.80
C VAL A 234 7.76 11.54 -1.80
N PHE A 235 8.00 10.25 -2.02
CA PHE A 235 7.06 9.17 -1.74
C PHE A 235 7.73 8.20 -0.74
N ALA A 236 7.26 8.18 0.51
CA ALA A 236 7.83 7.33 1.56
C ALA A 236 6.74 6.56 2.29
N HIS A 237 6.68 5.24 2.10
CA HIS A 237 5.63 4.39 2.64
C HIS A 237 6.21 3.06 3.15
N GLY A 238 5.66 2.53 4.26
CA GLY A 238 6.12 1.28 4.84
C GLY A 238 5.80 1.14 6.32
N GLU A 239 6.72 0.57 7.10
CA GLU A 239 6.59 0.37 8.55
C GLU A 239 6.49 1.72 9.29
N ARG A 240 5.56 1.80 10.25
CA ARG A 240 5.21 3.05 10.96
C ARG A 240 6.37 3.73 11.67
N GLY A 241 7.20 2.96 12.39
CA GLY A 241 8.35 3.50 13.12
C GLY A 241 9.37 4.09 12.17
N ALA A 242 9.72 3.34 11.12
CA ALA A 242 10.62 3.80 10.06
C ALA A 242 10.09 5.07 9.38
N MET A 243 8.79 5.11 9.07
CA MET A 243 8.19 6.29 8.44
C MET A 243 8.22 7.53 9.35
N LYS A 244 8.11 7.37 10.67
CA LYS A 244 8.27 8.49 11.61
C LYS A 244 9.70 9.04 11.61
N GLU A 245 10.70 8.17 11.58
CA GLU A 245 12.10 8.56 11.54
C GLU A 245 12.47 9.22 10.21
N ILE A 246 12.00 8.65 9.10
CA ILE A 246 12.17 9.24 7.76
C ILE A 246 11.48 10.60 7.68
N ARG A 247 10.27 10.76 8.24
CA ARG A 247 9.61 12.07 8.33
C ARG A 247 10.50 13.08 9.08
N ALA A 248 11.02 12.70 10.23
CA ALA A 248 11.89 13.59 11.01
C ALA A 248 13.15 13.98 10.23
N LEU A 249 13.79 13.03 9.53
CA LEU A 249 14.92 13.33 8.66
C LEU A 249 14.56 14.34 7.57
N LEU A 250 13.46 14.10 6.86
CA LEU A 250 13.10 14.90 5.67
C LEU A 250 12.53 16.28 6.06
N GLN A 251 11.66 16.33 7.06
CA GLN A 251 11.01 17.57 7.47
C GLN A 251 11.87 18.37 8.43
N ASP A 252 12.38 17.76 9.49
CA ASP A 252 13.10 18.46 10.54
C ASP A 252 14.60 18.60 10.18
N GLY A 253 15.18 17.60 9.50
CA GLY A 253 16.59 17.60 9.07
C GLY A 253 16.84 18.33 7.75
N TRP A 254 16.07 18.03 6.70
CA TRP A 254 16.26 18.64 5.38
C TRP A 254 15.40 19.89 5.16
N GLY A 255 14.44 20.18 6.05
CA GLY A 255 13.56 21.35 5.96
C GLY A 255 12.54 21.26 4.81
N LEU A 256 12.15 20.04 4.40
CA LEU A 256 11.16 19.88 3.34
C LEU A 256 9.76 20.25 3.82
N ASP A 257 9.02 20.99 2.98
CA ASP A 257 7.62 21.31 3.25
C ASP A 257 6.75 20.03 3.29
N ARG A 258 5.76 20.02 4.16
CA ARG A 258 4.79 18.92 4.27
C ARG A 258 4.14 18.54 2.94
N ARG A 259 3.99 19.51 2.03
CA ARG A 259 3.36 19.30 0.72
C ARG A 259 4.25 18.53 -0.26
N ALA A 260 5.56 18.54 -0.06
CA ALA A 260 6.51 17.75 -0.84
C ALA A 260 6.51 16.25 -0.44
N LEU A 261 5.83 15.91 0.68
CA LEU A 261 5.90 14.59 1.31
C LEU A 261 4.58 13.81 1.13
N SER A 262 4.56 12.83 0.22
CA SER A 262 3.60 11.73 0.30
C SER A 262 4.17 10.68 1.24
N LEU A 263 3.74 10.71 2.51
CA LEU A 263 4.31 9.84 3.55
C LEU A 263 3.21 9.23 4.41
N SER A 264 3.20 7.89 4.51
CA SER A 264 2.18 7.14 5.26
C SER A 264 2.72 5.80 5.75
N ALA A 265 2.25 5.39 6.93
CA ALA A 265 2.45 4.02 7.37
C ALA A 265 1.47 3.08 6.65
N TYR A 266 2.00 1.98 6.12
CA TYR A 266 1.20 0.89 5.55
C TYR A 266 0.93 -0.19 6.59
N TRP A 267 1.85 -0.42 7.52
CA TRP A 267 1.76 -1.37 8.60
C TRP A 267 2.55 -0.92 9.84
N ALA A 268 2.48 -1.68 10.93
CA ALA A 268 3.28 -1.42 12.11
C ALA A 268 3.74 -2.72 12.75
N LEU A 269 5.01 -2.82 13.08
CA LEU A 269 5.63 -3.97 13.71
C LEU A 269 4.91 -4.34 15.01
N GLY A 270 4.58 -5.62 15.18
CA GLY A 270 3.88 -6.14 16.35
C GLY A 270 2.41 -5.70 16.45
N ARG A 271 1.80 -5.24 15.37
CA ARG A 271 0.38 -4.85 15.29
C ARG A 271 -0.34 -5.63 14.22
N ALA A 272 -1.41 -6.34 14.60
CA ALA A 272 -2.37 -6.82 13.62
C ALA A 272 -3.01 -5.63 12.89
N GLU A 273 -3.37 -5.82 11.62
CA GLU A 273 -3.89 -4.74 10.76
C GLU A 273 -5.08 -3.99 11.37
N ASP A 274 -6.02 -4.68 12.00
CA ASP A 274 -7.21 -4.03 12.59
C ASP A 274 -6.82 -3.11 13.74
N ARG A 275 -5.85 -3.51 14.57
CA ARG A 275 -5.29 -2.66 15.64
C ARG A 275 -4.51 -1.49 15.05
N PHE A 276 -3.68 -1.73 14.04
CA PHE A 276 -2.96 -0.69 13.33
C PHE A 276 -3.89 0.37 12.74
N GLN A 277 -4.99 -0.05 12.10
CA GLN A 277 -5.97 0.88 11.52
C GLN A 277 -6.72 1.68 12.60
N ALA A 278 -7.02 1.08 13.74
CA ALA A 278 -7.60 1.80 14.87
C ALA A 278 -6.64 2.87 15.40
N GLU A 279 -5.37 2.51 15.59
CA GLU A 279 -4.30 3.39 16.07
C GLU A 279 -4.02 4.58 15.15
N LYS A 280 -4.31 4.50 13.83
CA LYS A 280 -4.18 5.67 12.91
C LYS A 280 -4.97 6.91 13.34
N ARG A 281 -5.99 6.74 14.18
CA ARG A 281 -6.80 7.83 14.72
C ARG A 281 -6.31 8.32 16.09
N GLU A 282 -5.30 7.69 16.64
CA GLU A 282 -4.67 7.99 17.92
C GLU A 282 -3.31 8.69 17.70
N PRO A 283 -2.78 9.44 18.66
CA PRO A 283 -1.46 10.08 18.52
C PRO A 283 -0.34 9.11 18.20
N VAL A 284 -0.41 7.86 18.70
CA VAL A 284 0.58 6.81 18.42
C VAL A 284 0.63 6.44 16.92
N GLY A 285 -0.48 6.57 16.21
CA GLY A 285 -0.59 6.26 14.80
C GLY A 285 -0.26 7.43 13.86
N ALA A 286 -0.20 8.65 14.37
CA ALA A 286 0.11 9.84 13.60
C ALA A 286 1.57 9.81 13.10
N ILE A 287 1.76 10.03 11.81
CA ILE A 287 3.10 10.19 11.22
C ILE A 287 3.53 11.65 11.31
N PHE A 288 2.62 12.58 11.11
CA PHE A 288 2.85 14.00 11.29
C PHE A 288 2.28 14.43 12.65
N ALA A 289 3.07 15.19 13.43
CA ALA A 289 2.53 15.89 14.58
C ALA A 289 1.56 16.99 14.11
N GLU A 290 0.45 17.14 14.84
CA GLU A 290 -0.47 18.27 14.62
C GLU A 290 0.15 19.60 15.03
#